data_60da4f48a14e2d447b226db402c3cac4
#
_entry.id   60da4f48a14e2d447b226db402c3cac4
#
_cell.length_a   1.000
_cell.length_b   1.000
_cell.length_c   1.000
_cell.angle_alpha   90.00
_cell.angle_beta   90.00
_cell.angle_gamma   90.00
#
_symmetry.space_group_name_H-M   'P 1'
#
loop_
_entity.id
_entity.type
_entity.pdbx_description
1 polymer ?
#
loop_
_entity_poly.entity_id
_entity_poly.type
_entity_poly.pdbx_seq_one_letter_code
_entity_poly.pdbx_strand_id
1 'polypeptide(L)'
;MWSPPPPRSTGNLTVVVVVLVIVFLVVLAGVAAVLVGRRVAVPTSSPPRVMGVLVALSGDGTNWTLTITSVPTGLYPFTAKLAIVASGGATALAPTTFASLSYASQRAAYVPSQPGGPVSVGDRLLVSTTTYPAGDSYQISDGTSILAAGRLQ
;
A
#
# COMPACT_ATOMS: atom_id res chain seq x y z
N MET A 1 -79.89 4.36 -46.97
CA MET A 1 -79.28 3.17 -46.32
C MET A 1 -77.98 3.62 -45.60
N TRP A 2 -77.97 3.54 -44.29
CA TRP A 2 -76.84 4.02 -43.47
C TRP A 2 -76.14 2.80 -42.98
N SER A 3 -74.83 2.60 -43.36
CA SER A 3 -74.02 1.50 -42.90
C SER A 3 -73.27 1.94 -41.67
N PRO A 4 -73.28 1.13 -40.58
CA PRO A 4 -72.51 1.45 -39.39
C PRO A 4 -70.99 1.27 -39.63
N PRO A 5 -70.13 2.11 -38.93
CA PRO A 5 -68.68 2.01 -39.08
C PRO A 5 -68.18 0.70 -38.48
N PRO A 6 -67.03 0.16 -38.97
CA PRO A 6 -66.47 -1.09 -38.49
C PRO A 6 -65.93 -0.94 -37.08
N PRO A 7 -65.99 -2.01 -36.26
CA PRO A 7 -65.47 -1.99 -34.90
C PRO A 7 -63.95 -1.74 -34.89
N ARG A 8 -63.49 -0.80 -34.08
CA ARG A 8 -62.06 -0.55 -33.88
C ARG A 8 -61.47 -1.74 -33.10
N SER A 9 -60.46 -2.39 -33.67
CA SER A 9 -59.73 -3.47 -33.05
C SER A 9 -58.96 -2.96 -31.83
N THR A 10 -59.47 -3.19 -30.65
CA THR A 10 -58.80 -2.91 -29.36
C THR A 10 -57.71 -3.94 -28.99
N GLY A 11 -57.56 -5.03 -29.80
CA GLY A 11 -56.59 -6.09 -29.50
C GLY A 11 -55.13 -5.66 -29.55
N ASN A 12 -54.79 -4.72 -30.43
CA ASN A 12 -53.40 -4.33 -30.63
C ASN A 12 -52.87 -3.47 -29.47
N LEU A 13 -53.71 -2.67 -28.81
CA LEU A 13 -53.30 -1.83 -27.71
C LEU A 13 -52.90 -2.65 -26.47
N THR A 14 -53.68 -3.68 -26.15
CA THR A 14 -53.38 -4.59 -25.01
C THR A 14 -52.09 -5.32 -25.21
N VAL A 15 -51.82 -5.84 -26.43
CA VAL A 15 -50.56 -6.55 -26.76
C VAL A 15 -49.37 -5.56 -26.62
N VAL A 16 -49.44 -4.35 -27.09
CA VAL A 16 -48.38 -3.36 -27.01
C VAL A 16 -48.08 -3.01 -25.53
N VAL A 17 -49.12 -2.84 -24.71
CA VAL A 17 -48.95 -2.53 -23.27
C VAL A 17 -48.27 -3.72 -22.54
N VAL A 18 -48.70 -4.94 -22.81
CA VAL A 18 -48.10 -6.15 -22.18
C VAL A 18 -46.62 -6.28 -22.58
N VAL A 19 -46.28 -6.10 -23.85
CA VAL A 19 -44.88 -6.15 -24.29
C VAL A 19 -44.03 -5.06 -23.63
N LEU A 20 -44.54 -3.83 -23.53
CA LEU A 20 -43.87 -2.73 -22.86
C LEU A 20 -43.59 -3.03 -21.37
N VAL A 21 -44.56 -3.60 -20.66
CA VAL A 21 -44.41 -4.00 -19.25
C VAL A 21 -43.36 -5.09 -19.09
N ILE A 22 -43.34 -6.09 -19.97
CA ILE A 22 -42.34 -7.17 -19.92
C ILE A 22 -40.93 -6.61 -20.17
N VAL A 23 -40.78 -5.75 -21.19
CA VAL A 23 -39.46 -5.11 -21.49
C VAL A 23 -38.99 -4.27 -20.30
N PHE A 24 -39.89 -3.50 -19.68
CA PHE A 24 -39.58 -2.67 -18.50
C PHE A 24 -39.12 -3.53 -17.30
N LEU A 25 -39.77 -4.67 -17.05
CA LEU A 25 -39.41 -5.59 -15.98
C LEU A 25 -38.06 -6.25 -16.23
N VAL A 26 -37.76 -6.62 -17.48
CA VAL A 26 -36.44 -7.20 -17.84
C VAL A 26 -35.33 -6.19 -17.68
N VAL A 27 -35.55 -4.93 -18.07
CA VAL A 27 -34.58 -3.84 -17.88
C VAL A 27 -34.34 -3.56 -16.38
N LEU A 28 -35.42 -3.50 -15.58
CA LEU A 28 -35.32 -3.32 -14.12
C LEU A 28 -34.56 -4.47 -13.43
N ALA A 29 -34.83 -5.72 -13.84
CA ALA A 29 -34.13 -6.88 -13.33
C ALA A 29 -32.64 -6.85 -13.71
N GLY A 30 -32.30 -6.43 -14.93
CA GLY A 30 -30.94 -6.26 -15.41
C GLY A 30 -30.16 -5.21 -14.63
N VAL A 31 -30.78 -4.03 -14.39
CA VAL A 31 -30.18 -2.95 -13.57
C VAL A 31 -29.98 -3.39 -12.13
N ALA A 32 -30.95 -4.08 -11.53
CA ALA A 32 -30.83 -4.60 -10.17
C ALA A 32 -29.68 -5.63 -10.06
N ALA A 33 -29.53 -6.53 -11.04
CA ALA A 33 -28.44 -7.51 -11.08
C ALA A 33 -27.07 -6.84 -11.19
N VAL A 34 -26.92 -5.76 -11.95
CA VAL A 34 -25.67 -4.99 -12.06
C VAL A 34 -25.36 -4.23 -10.77
N LEU A 35 -26.36 -3.69 -10.08
CA LEU A 35 -26.18 -2.97 -8.82
C LEU A 35 -25.85 -3.91 -7.65
N VAL A 36 -26.46 -5.10 -7.60
CA VAL A 36 -26.18 -6.11 -6.57
C VAL A 36 -24.87 -6.85 -6.86
N GLY A 37 -24.50 -7.04 -8.13
CA GLY A 37 -23.25 -7.68 -8.55
C GLY A 37 -22.01 -6.82 -8.32
N ARG A 38 -22.16 -5.50 -8.21
CA ARG A 38 -21.10 -4.63 -7.70
C ARG A 38 -21.03 -4.78 -6.18
N ARG A 39 -20.48 -5.90 -5.72
CA ARG A 39 -19.90 -5.94 -4.38
C ARG A 39 -18.83 -4.85 -4.41
N VAL A 40 -19.13 -3.73 -3.76
CA VAL A 40 -18.10 -2.79 -3.34
C VAL A 40 -17.14 -3.66 -2.55
N ALA A 41 -16.00 -4.02 -3.13
CA ALA A 41 -14.90 -4.58 -2.39
C ALA A 41 -14.57 -3.50 -1.35
N VAL A 42 -15.08 -3.67 -0.14
CA VAL A 42 -14.62 -2.89 1.01
C VAL A 42 -13.12 -3.18 1.01
N PRO A 43 -12.24 -2.16 0.77
CA PRO A 43 -10.84 -2.39 0.91
C PRO A 43 -10.67 -2.87 2.34
N THR A 44 -10.36 -4.14 2.52
CA THR A 44 -9.86 -4.66 3.78
C THR A 44 -8.54 -3.93 3.97
N SER A 45 -8.60 -2.76 4.61
CA SER A 45 -7.42 -2.06 5.07
C SER A 45 -6.77 -3.00 6.08
N SER A 46 -5.78 -3.75 5.61
CA SER A 46 -4.89 -4.43 6.53
C SER A 46 -4.42 -3.40 7.54
N PRO A 47 -4.42 -3.72 8.84
CA PRO A 47 -3.95 -2.77 9.85
C PRO A 47 -2.59 -2.23 9.42
N PRO A 48 -2.33 -0.92 9.57
CA PRO A 48 -1.10 -0.32 9.12
C PRO A 48 0.07 -1.07 9.78
N ARG A 49 0.92 -1.66 8.94
CA ARG A 49 2.14 -2.31 9.41
C ARG A 49 3.13 -1.21 9.74
N VAL A 50 3.37 -0.99 11.01
CA VAL A 50 4.26 0.06 11.51
C VAL A 50 5.46 -0.57 12.20
N MET A 51 6.64 -0.01 11.94
CA MET A 51 7.89 -0.35 12.62
C MET A 51 8.31 0.81 13.51
N GLY A 52 8.68 0.52 14.75
CA GLY A 52 9.30 1.50 15.65
C GLY A 52 10.81 1.55 15.40
N VAL A 53 11.35 2.76 15.29
CA VAL A 53 12.79 2.99 15.13
C VAL A 53 13.23 4.13 16.02
N LEU A 54 14.27 3.88 16.81
CA LEU A 54 14.97 4.89 17.59
C LEU A 54 16.27 5.27 16.88
N VAL A 55 16.44 6.54 16.57
CA VAL A 55 17.67 7.08 16.00
C VAL A 55 18.56 7.65 17.08
N ALA A 56 19.82 7.30 17.08
CA ALA A 56 20.81 7.84 17.99
C ALA A 56 22.16 8.00 17.28
N LEU A 57 22.93 9.01 17.66
CA LEU A 57 24.31 9.15 17.23
C LEU A 57 25.20 8.16 18.01
N SER A 58 26.11 7.47 17.34
CA SER A 58 27.12 6.65 18.03
C SER A 58 28.01 7.51 18.92
N GLY A 59 28.57 6.92 19.98
CA GLY A 59 29.39 7.66 20.96
C GLY A 59 30.65 8.32 20.37
N ASP A 60 31.13 7.82 19.24
CA ASP A 60 32.25 8.40 18.46
C ASP A 60 31.80 9.41 17.38
N GLY A 61 30.50 9.62 17.24
CA GLY A 61 29.93 10.56 16.28
C GLY A 61 30.02 10.09 14.81
N THR A 62 30.52 8.90 14.52
CA THR A 62 30.79 8.47 13.15
C THR A 62 29.59 7.86 12.43
N ASN A 63 28.60 7.39 13.21
CA ASN A 63 27.42 6.70 12.68
C ASN A 63 26.13 7.12 13.37
N TRP A 64 25.06 7.16 12.59
CA TRP A 64 23.71 7.03 13.10
C TRP A 64 23.42 5.56 13.37
N THR A 65 22.89 5.27 14.54
CA THR A 65 22.38 3.93 14.91
C THR A 65 20.87 3.98 14.95
N LEU A 66 20.22 3.30 14.02
CA LEU A 66 18.77 3.15 13.96
C LEU A 66 18.43 1.81 14.63
N THR A 67 17.98 1.85 15.85
CA THR A 67 17.60 0.66 16.62
C THR A 67 16.12 0.34 16.41
N ILE A 68 15.81 -0.88 16.02
CA ILE A 68 14.44 -1.34 15.82
C ILE A 68 13.80 -1.62 17.18
N THR A 69 12.72 -0.91 17.52
CA THR A 69 12.01 -1.01 18.80
C THR A 69 10.69 -1.76 18.71
N SER A 70 10.09 -1.81 17.54
CA SER A 70 8.96 -2.68 17.22
C SER A 70 9.01 -3.10 15.75
N VAL A 71 8.51 -4.30 15.44
CA VAL A 71 8.58 -4.86 14.09
C VAL A 71 7.28 -5.59 13.76
N PRO A 72 6.72 -5.44 12.53
CA PRO A 72 5.58 -6.23 12.08
C PRO A 72 6.02 -7.69 11.87
N THR A 73 5.14 -8.63 12.21
CA THR A 73 5.39 -10.07 12.01
C THR A 73 5.71 -10.42 10.56
N GLY A 74 6.66 -11.35 10.37
CA GLY A 74 7.01 -11.88 9.06
C GLY A 74 7.86 -10.95 8.20
N LEU A 75 8.54 -9.97 8.77
CA LEU A 75 9.50 -9.14 8.07
C LEU A 75 10.88 -9.80 8.07
N TYR A 76 11.47 -9.95 6.90
CA TYR A 76 12.80 -10.55 6.74
C TYR A 76 13.81 -9.56 6.16
N PRO A 77 15.12 -9.71 6.43
CA PRO A 77 16.15 -8.80 5.91
C PRO A 77 16.21 -8.71 4.38
N PHE A 78 15.77 -9.74 3.67
CA PHE A 78 15.71 -9.73 2.20
C PHE A 78 14.48 -9.05 1.62
N THR A 79 13.46 -8.75 2.44
CA THR A 79 12.26 -7.98 2.05
C THR A 79 12.26 -6.55 2.60
N ALA A 80 12.82 -6.37 3.82
CA ALA A 80 12.96 -5.05 4.42
C ALA A 80 14.00 -4.22 3.65
N LYS A 81 13.66 -2.98 3.28
CA LYS A 81 14.52 -2.07 2.52
C LYS A 81 14.74 -0.79 3.28
N LEU A 82 15.97 -0.28 3.23
CA LEU A 82 16.33 1.05 3.66
C LEU A 82 16.52 1.95 2.44
N ALA A 83 15.97 3.14 2.48
CA ALA A 83 16.26 4.23 1.56
C ALA A 83 16.64 5.48 2.35
N ILE A 84 17.50 6.33 1.82
CA ILE A 84 17.86 7.62 2.42
C ILE A 84 17.70 8.70 1.35
N VAL A 85 17.04 9.77 1.74
CA VAL A 85 16.82 10.96 0.91
C VAL A 85 17.55 12.12 1.58
N ALA A 86 18.44 12.74 0.84
CA ALA A 86 19.15 13.91 1.30
C ALA A 86 18.18 15.05 1.65
N SER A 87 18.58 15.94 2.52
CA SER A 87 17.78 17.11 2.93
C SER A 87 17.36 18.00 1.76
N GLY A 88 18.09 17.95 0.65
CA GLY A 88 17.73 18.60 -0.62
C GLY A 88 16.76 17.82 -1.52
N GLY A 89 16.23 16.65 -1.08
CA GLY A 89 15.27 15.83 -1.81
C GLY A 89 15.88 14.83 -2.80
N ALA A 90 17.19 14.81 -2.98
CA ALA A 90 17.87 13.83 -3.84
C ALA A 90 17.95 12.47 -3.14
N THR A 91 17.84 11.37 -3.89
CA THR A 91 18.07 10.03 -3.35
C THR A 91 19.55 9.83 -3.04
N ALA A 92 19.89 9.73 -1.77
CA ALA A 92 21.26 9.49 -1.30
C ALA A 92 21.56 7.99 -1.20
N LEU A 93 20.56 7.16 -0.77
CA LEU A 93 20.62 5.72 -0.84
C LEU A 93 19.32 5.22 -1.49
N ALA A 94 19.43 4.55 -2.63
CA ALA A 94 18.28 3.91 -3.26
C ALA A 94 17.74 2.77 -2.38
N PRO A 95 16.44 2.40 -2.47
CA PRO A 95 15.86 1.33 -1.68
C PRO A 95 16.66 0.04 -1.78
N THR A 96 17.42 -0.29 -0.75
CA THR A 96 18.34 -1.44 -0.67
C THR A 96 17.86 -2.37 0.45
N THR A 97 17.82 -3.69 0.18
CA THR A 97 17.39 -4.66 1.19
C THR A 97 18.40 -4.71 2.35
N PHE A 98 17.93 -4.94 3.57
CA PHE A 98 18.79 -5.03 4.75
C PHE A 98 19.90 -6.10 4.55
N ALA A 99 19.55 -7.22 3.92
CA ALA A 99 20.50 -8.28 3.61
C ALA A 99 21.60 -7.86 2.61
N SER A 100 21.34 -6.85 1.77
CA SER A 100 22.28 -6.37 0.75
C SER A 100 23.05 -5.11 1.18
N LEU A 101 22.73 -4.54 2.34
CA LEU A 101 23.45 -3.39 2.86
C LEU A 101 24.91 -3.75 3.17
N SER A 102 25.83 -2.95 2.68
CA SER A 102 27.26 -3.10 2.90
C SER A 102 27.88 -1.78 3.33
N TYR A 103 28.49 -1.76 4.50
CA TYR A 103 29.15 -0.55 5.00
C TYR A 103 30.32 -0.11 4.11
N ALA A 104 31.00 -1.05 3.47
CA ALA A 104 32.12 -0.76 2.59
C ALA A 104 31.70 0.04 1.36
N SER A 105 30.60 -0.32 0.72
CA SER A 105 30.14 0.28 -0.53
C SER A 105 29.08 1.36 -0.35
N GLN A 106 28.15 1.20 0.61
CA GLN A 106 27.00 2.07 0.78
C GLN A 106 27.08 2.92 2.05
N ARG A 107 28.12 2.72 2.88
CA ARG A 107 28.23 3.41 4.17
C ARG A 107 26.99 3.21 5.07
N ALA A 108 26.30 2.10 4.86
CA ALA A 108 25.18 1.64 5.66
C ALA A 108 25.27 0.12 5.82
N ALA A 109 24.91 -0.40 6.99
CA ALA A 109 24.92 -1.83 7.29
C ALA A 109 23.76 -2.20 8.19
N TYR A 110 23.25 -3.41 8.00
CA TYR A 110 22.30 -4.06 8.92
C TYR A 110 23.07 -4.98 9.89
N VAL A 111 22.81 -4.82 11.17
CA VAL A 111 23.40 -5.61 12.24
C VAL A 111 22.27 -6.33 12.99
N PRO A 112 22.00 -7.59 12.67
CA PRO A 112 20.97 -8.35 13.36
C PRO A 112 21.39 -8.68 14.80
N SER A 113 20.43 -8.67 15.70
CA SER A 113 20.61 -9.16 17.08
C SER A 113 20.72 -10.69 17.13
N GLN A 114 20.05 -11.35 16.16
CA GLN A 114 20.12 -12.81 15.95
C GLN A 114 20.38 -13.10 14.47
N PRO A 115 21.57 -13.65 14.11
CA PRO A 115 21.89 -13.97 12.72
C PRO A 115 20.95 -15.01 12.12
N GLY A 116 20.55 -14.78 10.86
CA GLY A 116 19.76 -15.75 10.07
C GLY A 116 18.26 -15.76 10.35
N GLY A 117 17.77 -14.94 11.27
CA GLY A 117 16.36 -14.82 11.61
C GLY A 117 15.60 -13.73 10.84
N PRO A 118 14.31 -13.57 11.16
CA PRO A 118 13.54 -12.40 10.73
C PRO A 118 14.08 -11.14 11.40
N VAL A 119 13.71 -9.99 10.84
CA VAL A 119 14.00 -8.70 11.49
C VAL A 119 13.33 -8.66 12.87
N SER A 120 14.10 -8.30 13.88
CA SER A 120 13.68 -8.40 15.28
C SER A 120 13.92 -7.11 16.06
N VAL A 121 13.25 -6.97 17.19
CA VAL A 121 13.52 -5.88 18.14
C VAL A 121 14.96 -5.99 18.65
N GLY A 122 15.67 -4.85 18.68
CA GLY A 122 17.10 -4.81 19.03
C GLY A 122 18.04 -4.90 17.84
N ASP A 123 17.56 -5.23 16.64
CA ASP A 123 18.34 -5.12 15.41
C ASP A 123 18.69 -3.66 15.13
N ARG A 124 19.82 -3.44 14.48
CA ARG A 124 20.35 -2.10 14.24
C ARG A 124 20.70 -1.89 12.77
N LEU A 125 20.48 -0.68 12.29
CA LEU A 125 21.05 -0.18 11.06
C LEU A 125 22.11 0.86 11.42
N LEU A 126 23.32 0.68 10.94
CA LEU A 126 24.41 1.63 11.07
C LEU A 126 24.50 2.43 9.78
N VAL A 127 24.52 3.75 9.88
CA VAL A 127 24.51 4.68 8.74
C VAL A 127 25.56 5.75 9.00
N SER A 128 26.52 5.90 8.10
CA SER A 128 27.64 6.85 8.28
C SER A 128 27.16 8.30 8.29
N THR A 129 27.55 9.05 9.32
CA THR A 129 27.26 10.50 9.43
C THR A 129 27.94 11.35 8.36
N THR A 130 29.09 10.91 7.87
CA THR A 130 29.85 11.61 6.82
C THR A 130 29.15 11.53 5.47
N THR A 131 28.50 10.39 5.17
CA THR A 131 27.81 10.17 3.89
C THR A 131 26.37 10.63 3.95
N TYR A 132 25.73 10.48 5.11
CA TYR A 132 24.34 10.83 5.36
C TYR A 132 24.26 11.76 6.58
N PRO A 133 24.41 13.06 6.34
CA PRO A 133 24.48 14.05 7.43
C PRO A 133 23.14 14.22 8.16
N ALA A 134 23.21 14.92 9.28
CA ALA A 134 22.01 15.32 10.01
C ALA A 134 21.05 16.11 9.08
N GLY A 135 19.76 15.84 9.19
CA GLY A 135 18.72 16.44 8.36
C GLY A 135 18.29 15.57 7.18
N ASP A 136 19.09 14.57 6.78
CA ASP A 136 18.66 13.57 5.80
C ASP A 136 17.50 12.74 6.37
N SER A 137 16.63 12.26 5.49
CA SER A 137 15.47 11.45 5.87
C SER A 137 15.71 9.99 5.53
N TYR A 138 15.41 9.09 6.47
CA TYR A 138 15.39 7.66 6.19
C TYR A 138 13.97 7.15 5.98
N GLN A 139 13.85 6.08 5.22
CA GLN A 139 12.62 5.36 4.98
C GLN A 139 12.87 3.86 5.01
N ILE A 140 12.08 3.13 5.78
CA ILE A 140 12.09 1.67 5.81
C ILE A 140 10.78 1.17 5.22
N SER A 141 10.87 0.20 4.31
CA SER A 141 9.71 -0.39 3.62
C SER A 141 9.85 -1.91 3.51
N ASP A 142 8.73 -2.61 3.26
CA ASP A 142 8.70 -4.04 2.91
C ASP A 142 8.55 -4.27 1.40
N GLY A 143 8.68 -3.22 0.59
CA GLY A 143 8.47 -3.24 -0.85
C GLY A 143 7.04 -2.93 -1.27
N THR A 144 6.07 -3.02 -0.37
CA THR A 144 4.66 -2.69 -0.62
C THR A 144 4.18 -1.49 0.20
N SER A 145 4.72 -1.33 1.41
CA SER A 145 4.33 -0.30 2.37
C SER A 145 5.54 0.33 3.03
N ILE A 146 5.41 1.59 3.40
CA ILE A 146 6.36 2.27 4.29
C ILE A 146 6.06 1.81 5.72
N LEU A 147 7.06 1.24 6.39
CA LEU A 147 6.96 0.74 7.75
C LEU A 147 7.42 1.77 8.77
N ALA A 148 8.46 2.54 8.45
CA ALA A 148 8.98 3.62 9.26
C ALA A 148 9.59 4.70 8.37
N ALA A 149 9.53 5.95 8.83
CA ALA A 149 10.23 7.07 8.22
C ALA A 149 10.58 8.10 9.31
N GLY A 150 11.70 8.80 9.12
CA GLY A 150 12.14 9.81 10.05
C GLY A 150 13.34 10.57 9.52
N ARG A 151 13.95 11.40 10.39
CA ARG A 151 15.17 12.16 10.07
C ARG A 151 16.35 11.64 10.88
N LEU A 152 17.53 11.75 10.30
CA LEU A 152 18.79 11.55 10.98
C LEU A 152 19.12 12.83 11.77
N GLN A 153 19.05 12.77 13.11
CA GLN A 153 19.25 13.92 13.99
C GLN A 153 19.67 13.49 15.40
#